data_45b11f75ab848eb6967f437dae1a423f
#
_entry.id   45b11f75ab848eb6967f437dae1a423f
#
_cell.length_a   1.000
_cell.length_b   1.000
_cell.length_c   1.000
_cell.angle_alpha   90.00
_cell.angle_beta   90.00
_cell.angle_gamma   90.00
#
_symmetry.space_group_name_H-M   'P 1'
#
loop_
_entity.id
_entity.type
_entity.pdbx_description
1 polymer ?
#
loop_
_entity_poly.entity_id
_entity_poly.type
_entity_poly.pdbx_seq_one_letter_code
_entity_poly.pdbx_strand_id
1 'polypeptide(L)'
;PFTYEAFGETMRLARLEKIMNARFIALGDDRILLKEILWCDRDGHYVQIHTDMRGVLRYRVTIAFLEAVLSAYPQFLPCYRGLIINMDRVRRMEELEFLMDTGERVPFRKRDHKEIKSRFSQYMFRRARGEDLL
;
A
#
# COMPACT_ATOMS: atom_id res chain seq x y z
N PRO A 1 -14.41 23.54 32.92
CA PRO A 1 -15.17 22.32 33.12
C PRO A 1 -15.35 21.56 31.82
N PHE A 2 -15.36 20.27 31.92
CA PHE A 2 -15.49 19.38 30.77
C PHE A 2 -16.98 19.30 30.40
N THR A 3 -17.35 19.95 29.32
CA THR A 3 -18.73 19.93 28.82
C THR A 3 -18.91 18.88 27.78
N TYR A 4 -20.16 18.55 27.44
CA TYR A 4 -20.46 17.62 26.35
C TYR A 4 -19.88 18.11 25.04
N GLU A 5 -19.94 19.38 24.76
CA GLU A 5 -19.37 19.98 23.57
C GLU A 5 -17.86 19.84 23.54
N ALA A 6 -17.20 20.10 24.69
CA ALA A 6 -15.75 19.92 24.80
C ALA A 6 -15.36 18.46 24.60
N PHE A 7 -16.16 17.52 25.12
CA PHE A 7 -15.92 16.10 24.90
C PHE A 7 -16.05 15.73 23.41
N GLY A 8 -17.11 16.20 22.76
CA GLY A 8 -17.31 15.94 21.33
C GLY A 8 -16.20 16.50 20.48
N GLU A 9 -15.71 17.69 20.83
CA GLU A 9 -14.60 18.31 20.13
C GLU A 9 -13.30 17.55 20.36
N THR A 10 -13.05 17.09 21.58
CA THR A 10 -11.89 16.29 21.91
C THR A 10 -11.88 14.98 21.10
N MET A 11 -13.04 14.32 20.99
CA MET A 11 -13.17 13.10 20.20
C MET A 11 -12.96 13.38 18.71
N ARG A 12 -13.42 14.52 18.24
CA ARG A 12 -13.22 14.92 16.85
C ARG A 12 -11.74 15.16 16.56
N LEU A 13 -11.04 15.85 17.46
CA LEU A 13 -9.61 16.10 17.32
C LEU A 13 -8.81 14.82 17.34
N ALA A 14 -9.16 13.87 18.24
CA ALA A 14 -8.49 12.57 18.28
C ALA A 14 -8.69 11.80 16.97
N ARG A 15 -9.89 11.89 16.39
CA ARG A 15 -10.16 11.26 15.09
C ARG A 15 -9.35 11.92 13.98
N LEU A 16 -9.26 13.25 13.99
CA LEU A 16 -8.48 13.98 13.00
C LEU A 16 -7.00 13.65 13.11
N GLU A 17 -6.47 13.57 14.33
CA GLU A 17 -5.08 13.16 14.55
C GLU A 17 -4.81 11.78 13.98
N LYS A 18 -5.74 10.84 14.21
CA LYS A 18 -5.63 9.50 13.67
C LYS A 18 -5.62 9.51 12.14
N ILE A 19 -6.48 10.31 11.53
CA ILE A 19 -6.55 10.47 10.08
C ILE A 19 -5.29 11.14 9.56
N MET A 20 -4.83 12.19 10.22
CA MET A 20 -3.64 12.93 9.81
C MET A 20 -2.37 12.10 9.95
N ASN A 21 -2.33 11.19 10.92
CA ASN A 21 -1.21 10.28 11.08
C ASN A 21 -1.27 9.10 10.10
N ALA A 22 -2.43 8.87 9.48
CA ALA A 22 -2.55 7.86 8.46
C ALA A 22 -1.74 8.29 7.24
N ARG A 23 -0.91 7.39 6.73
CA ARG A 23 -0.07 7.69 5.57
C ARG A 23 -0.91 7.66 4.31
N PHE A 24 -0.66 8.62 3.44
CA PHE A 24 -1.32 8.68 2.14
C PHE A 24 -0.40 9.27 1.09
N ILE A 25 -0.75 9.04 -0.17
CA ILE A 25 -0.12 9.70 -1.32
C ILE A 25 -1.16 10.56 -2.01
N ALA A 26 -0.69 11.60 -2.71
CA ALA A 26 -1.55 12.48 -3.49
C ALA A 26 -1.25 12.26 -4.97
N LEU A 27 -2.30 11.99 -5.75
CA LEU A 27 -2.22 11.87 -7.21
C LEU A 27 -3.36 12.70 -7.81
N GLY A 28 -2.99 13.72 -8.58
CA GLY A 28 -3.96 14.70 -9.03
C GLY A 28 -4.63 15.38 -7.85
N ASP A 29 -5.94 15.37 -7.84
CA ASP A 29 -6.72 15.94 -6.74
C ASP A 29 -7.10 14.90 -5.69
N ASP A 30 -6.68 13.66 -5.88
CA ASP A 30 -7.06 12.56 -5.00
C ASP A 30 -6.00 12.30 -3.94
N ARG A 31 -6.47 11.87 -2.76
CA ARG A 31 -5.62 11.37 -1.69
C ARG A 31 -5.94 9.90 -1.49
N ILE A 32 -4.89 9.08 -1.51
CA ILE A 32 -5.04 7.64 -1.44
C ILE A 32 -4.29 7.15 -0.21
N LEU A 33 -5.03 6.55 0.73
CA LEU A 33 -4.42 5.99 1.93
C LEU A 33 -3.56 4.80 1.55
N LEU A 34 -2.36 4.72 2.11
CA LEU A 34 -1.46 3.61 1.81
C LEU A 34 -2.08 2.27 2.17
N LYS A 35 -2.82 2.22 3.28
CA LYS A 35 -3.45 0.98 3.75
C LYS A 35 -4.56 0.47 2.85
N GLU A 36 -5.15 1.33 2.01
CA GLU A 36 -6.20 0.88 1.09
C GLU A 36 -5.63 0.33 -0.22
N ILE A 37 -4.36 0.57 -0.49
CA ILE A 37 -3.72 0.11 -1.72
C ILE A 37 -3.36 -1.36 -1.58
N LEU A 38 -3.85 -2.18 -2.51
CA LEU A 38 -3.52 -3.60 -2.58
C LEU A 38 -2.29 -3.83 -3.45
N TRP A 39 -2.35 -3.38 -4.69
CA TRP A 39 -1.20 -3.37 -5.60
C TRP A 39 -1.40 -2.30 -6.66
N CYS A 40 -0.32 -2.01 -7.37
CA CYS A 40 -0.34 -1.06 -8.47
C CYS A 40 0.25 -1.74 -9.70
N ASP A 41 -0.33 -1.49 -10.85
CA ASP A 41 0.20 -1.99 -12.11
C ASP A 41 0.07 -0.92 -13.19
N ARG A 42 0.60 -1.24 -14.38
CA ARG A 42 0.59 -0.34 -15.50
C ARG A 42 -0.38 -0.84 -16.57
N ASP A 43 -1.14 0.08 -17.13
CA ASP A 43 -1.99 -0.18 -18.29
C ASP A 43 -1.75 0.94 -19.32
N GLY A 44 -0.89 0.66 -20.31
CA GLY A 44 -0.50 1.64 -21.31
C GLY A 44 0.21 2.84 -20.70
N HIS A 45 -0.39 4.02 -20.88
CA HIS A 45 0.12 5.28 -20.33
C HIS A 45 -0.44 5.61 -18.95
N TYR A 46 -1.17 4.66 -18.35
CA TYR A 46 -1.81 4.86 -17.06
C TYR A 46 -1.22 3.92 -16.03
N VAL A 47 -1.22 4.36 -14.76
CA VAL A 47 -1.06 3.45 -13.65
C VAL A 47 -2.43 3.13 -13.09
N GLN A 48 -2.60 1.91 -12.60
CA GLN A 48 -3.81 1.47 -11.93
C GLN A 48 -3.47 1.18 -10.48
N ILE A 49 -4.22 1.78 -9.57
CA ILE A 49 -4.07 1.52 -8.14
C ILE A 49 -5.29 0.73 -7.71
N HIS A 50 -5.08 -0.52 -7.36
CA HIS A 50 -6.14 -1.43 -6.93
C HIS A 50 -6.37 -1.25 -5.44
N THR A 51 -7.57 -0.81 -5.08
CA THR A 51 -7.94 -0.55 -3.69
C THR A 51 -9.02 -1.53 -3.24
N ASP A 52 -9.17 -1.67 -1.91
CA ASP A 52 -10.19 -2.54 -1.35
C ASP A 52 -11.59 -1.93 -1.36
N MET A 53 -11.70 -0.59 -1.20
CA MET A 53 -13.00 0.07 -1.04
C MET A 53 -13.40 0.94 -2.22
N ARG A 54 -12.45 1.39 -3.02
CA ARG A 54 -12.73 2.33 -4.11
C ARG A 54 -12.50 1.73 -5.49
N GLY A 55 -12.24 0.42 -5.56
CA GLY A 55 -11.98 -0.24 -6.82
C GLY A 55 -10.64 0.16 -7.42
N VAL A 56 -10.58 0.23 -8.73
CA VAL A 56 -9.34 0.55 -9.46
C VAL A 56 -9.33 2.02 -9.81
N LEU A 57 -8.33 2.73 -9.31
CA LEU A 57 -8.11 4.14 -9.59
C LEU A 57 -7.04 4.27 -10.67
N ARG A 58 -7.30 5.06 -11.69
CA ARG A 58 -6.39 5.21 -12.83
C ARG A 58 -5.87 6.62 -12.92
N TYR A 59 -4.56 6.76 -13.13
CA TYR A 59 -3.91 8.05 -13.25
C TYR A 59 -2.93 8.05 -14.41
N ARG A 60 -2.86 9.15 -15.12
CA ARG A 60 -1.93 9.29 -16.23
C ARG A 60 -0.58 9.78 -15.74
N VAL A 61 0.11 8.89 -15.03
CA VAL A 61 1.48 9.10 -14.57
C VAL A 61 2.27 7.84 -14.95
N THR A 62 3.60 7.94 -14.91
CA THR A 62 4.43 6.77 -15.21
C THR A 62 4.51 5.87 -13.99
N ILE A 63 4.75 4.58 -14.24
CA ILE A 63 4.98 3.64 -13.13
C ILE A 63 6.27 4.01 -12.37
N ALA A 64 7.26 4.55 -13.07
CA ALA A 64 8.50 5.02 -12.44
C ALA A 64 8.23 6.17 -11.45
N PHE A 65 7.34 7.08 -11.81
CA PHE A 65 6.93 8.16 -10.91
C PHE A 65 6.26 7.60 -9.66
N LEU A 66 5.30 6.69 -9.86
CA LEU A 66 4.59 6.07 -8.74
C LEU A 66 5.54 5.28 -7.84
N GLU A 67 6.47 4.54 -8.44
CA GLU A 67 7.48 3.79 -7.69
C GLU A 67 8.33 4.73 -6.84
N ALA A 68 8.74 5.87 -7.40
CA ALA A 68 9.51 6.87 -6.66
C ALA A 68 8.71 7.44 -5.48
N VAL A 69 7.42 7.73 -5.69
CA VAL A 69 6.53 8.22 -4.62
C VAL A 69 6.40 7.19 -3.52
N LEU A 70 6.22 5.92 -3.87
CA LEU A 70 6.02 4.84 -2.89
C LEU A 70 7.32 4.35 -2.26
N SER A 71 8.48 4.73 -2.79
CA SER A 71 9.78 4.28 -2.27
C SER A 71 10.06 4.72 -0.84
N ALA A 72 9.37 5.76 -0.37
CA ALA A 72 9.48 6.22 1.01
C ALA A 72 8.81 5.27 2.01
N TYR A 73 8.03 4.30 1.53
CA TYR A 73 7.21 3.42 2.36
C TYR A 73 7.63 1.97 2.13
N PRO A 74 8.25 1.34 3.14
CA PRO A 74 8.91 0.03 2.96
C PRO A 74 7.94 -1.12 2.70
N GLN A 75 6.64 -0.96 2.95
CA GLN A 75 5.66 -2.00 2.66
C GLN A 75 5.42 -2.20 1.16
N PHE A 76 5.82 -1.27 0.31
CA PHE A 76 5.63 -1.39 -1.12
C PHE A 76 6.83 -2.05 -1.77
N LEU A 77 6.58 -3.15 -2.44
CA LEU A 77 7.61 -3.96 -3.10
C LEU A 77 7.45 -3.87 -4.61
N PRO A 78 8.37 -3.20 -5.30
CA PRO A 78 8.42 -3.30 -6.75
C PRO A 78 8.84 -4.72 -7.11
N CYS A 79 7.95 -5.47 -7.77
CA CYS A 79 8.18 -6.89 -8.05
C CYS A 79 8.92 -7.08 -9.36
N TYR A 80 8.46 -6.40 -10.38
CA TYR A 80 9.09 -6.34 -11.67
C TYR A 80 8.58 -5.06 -12.36
N ARG A 81 9.07 -4.81 -13.54
CA ARG A 81 8.71 -3.62 -14.27
C ARG A 81 7.19 -3.55 -14.46
N GLY A 82 6.56 -2.65 -13.75
CA GLY A 82 5.14 -2.38 -13.86
C GLY A 82 4.24 -2.99 -12.80
N LEU A 83 4.81 -3.61 -11.76
CA LEU A 83 4.01 -4.14 -10.66
C LEU A 83 4.60 -3.73 -9.32
N ILE A 84 3.77 -3.18 -8.44
CA ILE A 84 4.16 -2.82 -7.06
C ILE A 84 3.14 -3.46 -6.13
N ILE A 85 3.59 -4.24 -5.16
CA ILE A 85 2.73 -4.93 -4.20
C ILE A 85 2.80 -4.24 -2.85
N ASN A 86 1.65 -4.06 -2.20
CA ASN A 86 1.61 -3.67 -0.81
C ASN A 86 1.73 -4.94 0.05
N MET A 87 2.89 -5.15 0.64
CA MET A 87 3.16 -6.36 1.43
C MET A 87 2.29 -6.46 2.68
N ASP A 88 1.81 -5.33 3.20
CA ASP A 88 0.91 -5.33 4.35
C ASP A 88 -0.47 -5.91 4.04
N ARG A 89 -0.81 -5.99 2.77
CA ARG A 89 -2.11 -6.51 2.32
C ARG A 89 -2.00 -7.91 1.73
N VAL A 90 -0.84 -8.55 1.84
CA VAL A 90 -0.62 -9.91 1.36
C VAL A 90 -0.95 -10.89 2.48
N ARG A 91 -1.87 -11.84 2.21
CA ARG A 91 -2.17 -12.91 3.15
C ARG A 91 -1.05 -13.94 3.15
N ARG A 92 -0.60 -14.35 1.97
CA ARG A 92 0.54 -15.25 1.81
C ARG A 92 1.10 -15.15 0.40
N MET A 93 2.36 -15.49 0.28
CA MET A 93 3.03 -15.61 -1.01
C MET A 93 3.01 -17.08 -1.44
N GLU A 94 2.51 -17.33 -2.62
CA GLU A 94 2.54 -18.65 -3.24
C GLU A 94 3.70 -18.72 -4.23
N GLU A 95 3.83 -19.83 -4.94
CA GLU A 95 5.00 -20.06 -5.79
C GLU A 95 5.20 -18.98 -6.86
N LEU A 96 4.12 -18.60 -7.54
CA LEU A 96 4.18 -17.64 -8.65
C LEU A 96 3.17 -16.51 -8.52
N GLU A 97 2.57 -16.35 -7.32
CA GLU A 97 1.59 -15.28 -7.13
C GLU A 97 1.49 -14.90 -5.66
N PHE A 98 0.98 -13.70 -5.43
CA PHE A 98 0.57 -13.27 -4.10
C PHE A 98 -0.93 -13.50 -3.93
N LEU A 99 -1.32 -14.05 -2.79
CA LEU A 99 -2.71 -14.07 -2.38
C LEU A 99 -2.92 -12.87 -1.47
N MET A 100 -3.73 -11.92 -1.91
CA MET A 100 -4.05 -10.73 -1.14
C MET A 100 -5.05 -11.07 -0.04
N ASP A 101 -5.13 -10.23 0.98
CA ASP A 101 -6.06 -10.44 2.09
C ASP A 101 -7.54 -10.33 1.66
N THR A 102 -7.79 -9.74 0.50
CA THR A 102 -9.12 -9.68 -0.12
C THR A 102 -9.49 -10.95 -0.87
N GLY A 103 -8.55 -11.87 -1.04
CA GLY A 103 -8.76 -13.10 -1.82
C GLY A 103 -8.30 -13.01 -3.27
N GLU A 104 -7.92 -11.82 -3.72
CA GLU A 104 -7.41 -11.65 -5.07
C GLU A 104 -6.01 -12.22 -5.21
N ARG A 105 -5.69 -12.71 -6.41
CA ARG A 105 -4.40 -13.30 -6.71
C ARG A 105 -3.65 -12.43 -7.71
N VAL A 106 -2.41 -12.11 -7.41
CA VAL A 106 -1.58 -11.24 -8.23
C VAL A 106 -0.35 -12.03 -8.67
N PRO A 107 -0.28 -12.42 -9.95
CA PRO A 107 0.85 -13.21 -10.44
C PRO A 107 2.10 -12.36 -10.62
N PHE A 108 3.25 -13.00 -10.49
CA PHE A 108 4.54 -12.39 -10.82
C PHE A 108 5.36 -13.38 -11.67
N ARG A 109 6.45 -12.87 -12.26
CA ARG A 109 7.24 -13.69 -13.18
C ARG A 109 8.13 -14.66 -12.43
N LYS A 110 8.22 -15.88 -12.96
CA LYS A 110 9.02 -16.94 -12.36
C LYS A 110 10.47 -16.52 -12.12
N ARG A 111 11.07 -15.79 -13.06
CA ARG A 111 12.48 -15.37 -12.94
C ARG A 111 12.72 -14.40 -11.78
N ASP A 112 11.69 -13.71 -11.31
CA ASP A 112 11.79 -12.76 -10.21
C ASP A 112 11.46 -13.39 -8.85
N HIS A 113 11.05 -14.65 -8.84
CA HIS A 113 10.53 -15.33 -7.66
C HIS A 113 11.51 -15.31 -6.50
N LYS A 114 12.76 -15.62 -6.76
CA LYS A 114 13.77 -15.74 -5.70
C LYS A 114 14.00 -14.40 -4.99
N GLU A 115 14.14 -13.33 -5.76
CA GLU A 115 14.36 -12.00 -5.20
C GLU A 115 13.10 -11.49 -4.48
N ILE A 116 11.94 -11.67 -5.09
CA ILE A 116 10.66 -11.27 -4.49
C ILE A 116 10.47 -11.98 -3.16
N LYS A 117 10.69 -13.30 -3.13
CA LYS A 117 10.57 -14.10 -1.92
C LYS A 117 11.51 -13.62 -0.82
N SER A 118 12.76 -13.33 -1.18
CA SER A 118 13.75 -12.83 -0.23
C SER A 118 13.32 -11.50 0.38
N ARG A 119 12.90 -10.55 -0.46
CA ARG A 119 12.50 -9.22 0.01
C ARG A 119 11.22 -9.27 0.83
N PHE A 120 10.26 -10.07 0.41
CA PHE A 120 9.02 -10.27 1.16
C PHE A 120 9.30 -10.89 2.53
N SER A 121 10.13 -11.93 2.58
CA SER A 121 10.49 -12.58 3.84
C SER A 121 11.22 -11.65 4.79
N GLN A 122 12.14 -10.84 4.28
CA GLN A 122 12.86 -9.86 5.08
C GLN A 122 11.90 -8.81 5.68
N TYR A 123 10.98 -8.33 4.88
CA TYR A 123 9.99 -7.36 5.36
C TYR A 123 9.11 -7.95 6.44
N MET A 124 8.59 -9.16 6.23
CA MET A 124 7.71 -9.83 7.20
C MET A 124 8.46 -10.15 8.49
N PHE A 125 9.75 -10.49 8.40
CA PHE A 125 10.58 -10.74 9.56
C PHE A 125 10.78 -9.49 10.40
N ARG A 126 11.11 -8.37 9.75
CA ARG A 126 11.26 -7.08 10.44
C ARG A 126 9.97 -6.64 11.11
N ARG A 127 8.86 -6.81 10.41
CA ARG A 127 7.54 -6.47 10.92
C ARG A 127 7.19 -7.35 12.14
N ALA A 128 7.49 -8.64 12.10
CA ALA A 128 7.24 -9.55 13.20
C ALA A 128 8.08 -9.20 14.45
N ARG A 129 9.26 -8.59 14.26
CA ARG A 129 10.09 -8.13 15.37
C ARG A 129 9.62 -6.80 15.95
N GLY A 130 8.58 -6.21 15.39
CA GLY A 130 8.07 -4.91 15.85
C GLY A 130 8.97 -3.74 15.51
N GLU A 131 9.82 -3.86 14.49
CA GLU A 131 10.66 -2.74 14.06
C GLU A 131 9.80 -1.63 13.46
N ASP A 132 10.21 -0.38 13.73
CA ASP A 132 9.59 0.77 13.09
C ASP A 132 10.04 0.81 11.64
N LEU A 133 9.12 0.63 10.72
CA LEU A 133 9.38 0.60 9.29
C LEU A 133 9.19 1.94 8.61
N LEU A 134 8.82 2.98 9.37
CA LEU A 134 8.65 4.34 8.84
C LEU A 134 9.48 5.35 9.62
#